data_c30ab82950aa25c0a3ac407bab11e650
#
_entry.id   c30ab82950aa25c0a3ac407bab11e650
#
_cell.length_a   1.000
_cell.length_b   1.000
_cell.length_c   1.000
_cell.angle_alpha   90.00
_cell.angle_beta   90.00
_cell.angle_gamma   90.00
#
_symmetry.space_group_name_H-M   'P 1'
#
loop_
_entity.id
_entity.type
_entity.pdbx_description
1 polymer ?
#
loop_
_entity_poly.entity_id
_entity_poly.type
_entity_poly.pdbx_seq_one_letter_code
_entity_poly.pdbx_strand_id
1 'polypeptide(L)'
;MIQSRLKEFQFLFNKLPFQLIFYPTSRCNALCDHCYNYERQDKQTKDEELSLEEIDKISSNLGHIKILTISGGEPFLRKDIFEIVEIFYKKNGLQYVSIHSNAFLKNIIIQKISEILEKLPKITVVFCVSIDGIGEVHDKMRAFKSGFKVMVETVQELEKLKEAYNDRLFLLSSTIFSRSTQGNYNKTINYINKQFNYVKPAACFIRGDVRNNKEKKIDSSFYNKYLEELDNNVDKSVSAFSPLALKETLEWMANKVVLKNHLAGTQTVPCQAGRKLLVIYENGDVYPCELLKEGFGNLRDANYDIRKLLFSEKGKSIKKRINPGKACSCTWENIISINLLFDPL
;
A
#
# COMPACT_ATOMS: atom_id res chain seq x y z
N MET A 1 7.83 27.94 -15.28
CA MET A 1 6.55 27.22 -15.01
C MET A 1 6.35 25.97 -15.89
N ILE A 2 6.50 26.03 -17.22
CA ILE A 2 6.36 24.85 -18.12
C ILE A 2 7.45 23.79 -17.88
N GLN A 3 8.72 24.20 -17.71
CA GLN A 3 9.83 23.27 -17.44
C GLN A 3 9.74 22.55 -16.08
N SER A 4 9.15 23.17 -15.06
CA SER A 4 8.89 22.50 -13.77
C SER A 4 7.80 21.44 -13.89
N ARG A 5 6.74 21.71 -14.65
CA ARG A 5 5.66 20.74 -14.90
C ARG A 5 6.13 19.55 -15.76
N LEU A 6 7.00 19.78 -16.76
CA LEU A 6 7.58 18.69 -17.56
C LEU A 6 8.42 17.72 -16.71
N LYS A 7 9.14 18.21 -15.70
CA LYS A 7 9.87 17.36 -14.75
C LYS A 7 8.94 16.48 -13.90
N GLU A 8 7.75 16.96 -13.60
CA GLU A 8 6.74 16.19 -12.86
C GLU A 8 6.22 14.97 -13.63
N PHE A 9 6.26 15.01 -14.97
CA PHE A 9 5.81 13.91 -15.84
C PHE A 9 6.94 13.02 -16.36
N GLN A 10 8.21 13.32 -16.06
CA GLN A 10 9.35 12.49 -16.48
C GLN A 10 9.25 11.03 -16.00
N PHE A 11 8.59 10.79 -14.86
CA PHE A 11 8.37 9.44 -14.33
C PHE A 11 7.53 8.55 -15.27
N LEU A 12 6.69 9.13 -16.13
CA LEU A 12 5.89 8.39 -17.11
C LEU A 12 6.78 7.65 -18.12
N PHE A 13 7.92 8.25 -18.47
CA PHE A 13 8.86 7.71 -19.45
C PHE A 13 10.02 6.93 -18.82
N ASN A 14 10.13 6.91 -17.49
CA ASN A 14 11.21 6.20 -16.81
C ASN A 14 11.08 4.68 -16.98
N LYS A 15 12.22 4.02 -17.25
CA LYS A 15 12.31 2.55 -17.31
C LYS A 15 12.36 1.90 -15.93
N LEU A 16 12.61 2.67 -14.87
CA LEU A 16 12.61 2.23 -13.48
C LEU A 16 11.26 2.56 -12.83
N PRO A 17 10.86 1.84 -11.78
CA PRO A 17 9.61 2.06 -11.10
C PRO A 17 9.58 3.45 -10.45
N PHE A 18 8.40 4.07 -10.42
CA PHE A 18 8.17 5.31 -9.69
C PHE A 18 7.59 5.06 -8.29
N GLN A 19 7.05 3.86 -8.06
CA GLN A 19 6.59 3.40 -6.76
C GLN A 19 7.36 2.16 -6.31
N LEU A 20 7.87 2.23 -5.10
CA LEU A 20 8.47 1.11 -4.40
C LEU A 20 7.60 0.71 -3.22
N ILE A 21 7.24 -0.55 -3.13
CA ILE A 21 6.70 -1.15 -1.90
C ILE A 21 7.86 -1.84 -1.20
N PHE A 22 8.12 -1.43 0.02
CA PHE A 22 9.20 -1.95 0.84
C PHE A 22 8.61 -2.59 2.10
N TYR A 23 8.97 -3.83 2.33
CA TYR A 23 8.66 -4.57 3.54
C TYR A 23 9.89 -4.59 4.45
N PRO A 24 10.00 -3.67 5.42
CA PRO A 24 11.18 -3.60 6.26
C PRO A 24 11.30 -4.81 7.20
N THR A 25 10.19 -5.47 7.49
CA THR A 25 10.11 -6.65 8.37
C THR A 25 8.93 -7.53 8.00
N SER A 26 9.07 -8.85 8.16
CA SER A 26 7.96 -9.80 8.12
C SER A 26 7.27 -9.98 9.47
N ARG A 27 7.92 -9.57 10.56
CA ARG A 27 7.38 -9.70 11.92
C ARG A 27 6.14 -8.84 12.10
N CYS A 28 5.14 -9.39 12.81
CA CYS A 28 3.90 -8.68 13.12
C CYS A 28 3.41 -9.06 14.51
N ASN A 29 2.75 -8.14 15.18
CA ASN A 29 2.08 -8.36 16.47
C ASN A 29 0.60 -8.73 16.33
N ALA A 30 0.13 -9.02 15.10
CA ALA A 30 -1.23 -9.45 14.79
C ALA A 30 -1.22 -10.69 13.88
N LEU A 31 -2.26 -11.55 13.98
CA LEU A 31 -2.38 -12.79 13.21
C LEU A 31 -3.67 -12.80 12.37
N CYS A 32 -3.83 -11.78 11.53
CA CYS A 32 -5.06 -11.54 10.78
C CYS A 32 -5.45 -12.70 9.86
N ASP A 33 -6.72 -13.09 9.85
CA ASP A 33 -7.27 -14.16 9.01
C ASP A 33 -7.11 -13.87 7.51
N HIS A 34 -7.22 -12.61 7.11
CA HIS A 34 -7.08 -12.16 5.71
C HIS A 34 -5.63 -11.83 5.30
N CYS A 35 -4.63 -12.09 6.15
CA CYS A 35 -3.24 -11.75 5.86
C CYS A 35 -2.71 -12.57 4.69
N TYR A 36 -2.35 -11.92 3.58
CA TYR A 36 -1.72 -12.56 2.41
C TYR A 36 -0.19 -12.72 2.59
N ASN A 37 0.41 -12.04 3.58
CA ASN A 37 1.84 -12.14 3.90
C ASN A 37 2.13 -13.15 5.04
N TYR A 38 1.15 -13.99 5.39
CA TYR A 38 1.21 -14.86 6.56
C TYR A 38 2.35 -15.87 6.52
N GLU A 39 2.70 -16.39 5.34
CA GLU A 39 3.79 -17.37 5.21
C GLU A 39 5.16 -16.76 5.60
N ARG A 40 5.39 -15.49 5.26
CA ARG A 40 6.59 -14.75 5.68
C ARG A 40 6.50 -14.34 7.15
N GLN A 41 5.33 -13.91 7.60
CA GLN A 41 5.08 -13.57 8.99
C GLN A 41 5.34 -14.74 9.94
N ASP A 42 4.93 -15.95 9.58
CA ASP A 42 5.11 -17.14 10.41
C ASP A 42 6.57 -17.57 10.52
N LYS A 43 7.42 -17.22 9.56
CA LYS A 43 8.88 -17.45 9.62
C LYS A 43 9.61 -16.49 10.56
N GLN A 44 9.16 -15.25 10.67
CA GLN A 44 9.64 -14.19 11.59
C GLN A 44 11.17 -14.05 11.70
N THR A 45 11.89 -14.16 10.60
CA THR A 45 13.34 -14.18 10.57
C THR A 45 13.93 -12.76 10.66
N LYS A 46 14.16 -12.26 11.89
CA LYS A 46 14.78 -10.94 12.11
C LYS A 46 16.19 -10.87 11.52
N ASP A 47 16.94 -11.95 11.57
CA ASP A 47 18.35 -11.99 11.14
C ASP A 47 18.51 -11.90 9.61
N GLU A 48 17.42 -12.09 8.85
CA GLU A 48 17.40 -11.91 7.39
C GLU A 48 17.03 -10.49 6.96
N GLU A 49 16.56 -9.64 7.88
CA GLU A 49 16.14 -8.28 7.55
C GLU A 49 17.33 -7.46 6.99
N LEU A 50 17.09 -6.70 5.93
CA LEU A 50 18.08 -5.80 5.36
C LEU A 50 18.53 -4.78 6.40
N SER A 51 19.84 -4.62 6.56
CA SER A 51 20.44 -3.58 7.40
C SER A 51 20.29 -2.20 6.76
N LEU A 52 20.48 -1.12 7.54
CA LEU A 52 20.48 0.24 7.00
C LEU A 52 21.57 0.43 5.94
N GLU A 53 22.74 -0.22 6.09
CA GLU A 53 23.82 -0.18 5.10
C GLU A 53 23.41 -0.84 3.78
N GLU A 54 22.69 -1.98 3.85
CA GLU A 54 22.18 -2.64 2.66
C GLU A 54 21.10 -1.80 1.97
N ILE A 55 20.18 -1.22 2.75
CA ILE A 55 19.14 -0.30 2.25
C ILE A 55 19.77 0.93 1.59
N ASP A 56 20.86 1.47 2.17
CA ASP A 56 21.60 2.59 1.60
C ASP A 56 22.24 2.25 0.25
N LYS A 57 22.84 1.05 0.12
CA LYS A 57 23.38 0.53 -1.15
C LYS A 57 22.26 0.33 -2.18
N ILE A 58 21.14 -0.23 -1.79
CA ILE A 58 19.95 -0.40 -2.66
C ILE A 58 19.46 0.96 -3.16
N SER A 59 19.26 1.91 -2.26
CA SER A 59 18.80 3.26 -2.56
C SER A 59 19.74 3.96 -3.56
N SER A 60 21.05 3.82 -3.38
CA SER A 60 22.07 4.40 -4.30
C SER A 60 21.96 3.89 -5.75
N ASN A 61 21.42 2.68 -5.94
CA ASN A 61 21.28 2.03 -7.25
C ASN A 61 19.85 2.08 -7.83
N LEU A 62 18.89 2.66 -7.10
CA LEU A 62 17.47 2.59 -7.43
C LEU A 62 16.99 3.72 -8.36
N GLY A 63 17.69 4.87 -8.38
CA GLY A 63 17.26 6.06 -9.13
C GLY A 63 16.11 6.81 -8.43
N HIS A 64 15.35 7.60 -9.19
CA HIS A 64 14.24 8.39 -8.63
C HIS A 64 13.02 7.55 -8.33
N ILE A 65 12.51 7.67 -7.10
CA ILE A 65 11.26 7.07 -6.64
C ILE A 65 10.36 8.19 -6.11
N LYS A 66 9.16 8.29 -6.63
CA LYS A 66 8.20 9.30 -6.19
C LYS A 66 7.45 8.87 -4.94
N ILE A 67 7.10 7.59 -4.85
CA ILE A 67 6.27 7.01 -3.78
C ILE A 67 6.99 5.82 -3.15
N LEU A 68 7.17 5.86 -1.85
CA LEU A 68 7.57 4.71 -1.04
C LEU A 68 6.36 4.25 -0.23
N THR A 69 5.95 3.00 -0.43
CA THR A 69 4.94 2.37 0.41
C THR A 69 5.64 1.42 1.37
N ILE A 70 5.51 1.67 2.65
CA ILE A 70 6.04 0.82 3.73
C ILE A 70 4.90 -0.05 4.24
N SER A 71 5.09 -1.35 4.17
CA SER A 71 4.14 -2.38 4.57
C SER A 71 4.91 -3.57 5.17
N GLY A 72 4.37 -4.78 5.10
CA GLY A 72 5.07 -6.00 5.54
C GLY A 72 4.28 -6.77 6.59
N GLY A 73 4.92 -7.10 7.73
CA GLY A 73 4.27 -7.41 8.98
C GLY A 73 3.74 -6.13 9.61
N GLU A 74 4.21 -5.77 10.79
CA GLU A 74 3.98 -4.44 11.35
C GLU A 74 5.27 -3.60 11.24
N PRO A 75 5.30 -2.57 10.40
CA PRO A 75 6.52 -1.79 10.14
C PRO A 75 7.13 -1.18 11.40
N PHE A 76 6.30 -0.75 12.34
CA PHE A 76 6.76 -0.10 13.58
C PHE A 76 7.36 -1.04 14.62
N LEU A 77 7.43 -2.34 14.35
CA LEU A 77 8.31 -3.28 15.07
C LEU A 77 9.79 -3.06 14.70
N ARG A 78 10.05 -2.37 13.60
CA ARG A 78 11.37 -1.94 13.17
C ARG A 78 11.68 -0.56 13.79
N LYS A 79 12.74 -0.48 14.61
CA LYS A 79 13.07 0.75 15.37
C LYS A 79 13.61 1.87 14.49
N ASP A 80 14.23 1.52 13.36
CA ASP A 80 14.93 2.38 12.40
C ASP A 80 14.06 2.79 11.21
N ILE A 81 12.73 2.82 11.39
CA ILE A 81 11.79 3.17 10.31
C ILE A 81 12.00 4.60 9.80
N PHE A 82 12.38 5.54 10.68
CA PHE A 82 12.72 6.90 10.29
C PHE A 82 13.95 6.93 9.39
N GLU A 83 15.02 6.25 9.77
CA GLU A 83 16.29 6.18 9.05
C GLU A 83 16.09 5.56 7.66
N ILE A 84 15.24 4.53 7.55
CA ILE A 84 14.85 3.94 6.27
C ILE A 84 14.19 4.99 5.35
N VAL A 85 13.20 5.72 5.85
CA VAL A 85 12.53 6.78 5.07
C VAL A 85 13.51 7.89 4.70
N GLU A 86 14.38 8.29 5.62
CA GLU A 86 15.39 9.32 5.40
C GLU A 86 16.39 8.96 4.29
N ILE A 87 16.84 7.69 4.22
CA ILE A 87 17.73 7.20 3.15
C ILE A 87 17.07 7.41 1.78
N PHE A 88 15.82 6.95 1.60
CA PHE A 88 15.11 7.12 0.33
C PHE A 88 14.78 8.59 0.04
N TYR A 89 14.45 9.38 1.04
CA TYR A 89 14.22 10.81 0.89
C TYR A 89 15.45 11.54 0.36
N LYS A 90 16.62 11.29 0.95
CA LYS A 90 17.88 11.96 0.57
C LYS A 90 18.40 11.53 -0.80
N LYS A 91 18.26 10.25 -1.17
CA LYS A 91 18.91 9.67 -2.36
C LYS A 91 18.00 9.54 -3.57
N ASN A 92 16.70 9.33 -3.36
CA ASN A 92 15.79 8.98 -4.46
C ASN A 92 14.76 10.07 -4.80
N GLY A 93 14.83 11.22 -4.13
CA GLY A 93 13.90 12.34 -4.38
C GLY A 93 12.45 11.99 -3.99
N LEU A 94 12.29 11.21 -2.92
CA LEU A 94 11.01 10.77 -2.39
C LEU A 94 10.13 11.98 -2.04
N GLN A 95 8.89 11.97 -2.53
CA GLN A 95 7.88 13.00 -2.24
C GLN A 95 6.78 12.49 -1.31
N TYR A 96 6.42 11.22 -1.44
CA TYR A 96 5.34 10.61 -0.68
C TYR A 96 5.79 9.32 -0.01
N VAL A 97 5.53 9.20 1.28
CA VAL A 97 5.65 7.93 1.99
C VAL A 97 4.28 7.49 2.48
N SER A 98 3.85 6.30 2.08
CA SER A 98 2.63 5.65 2.57
C SER A 98 3.01 4.56 3.56
N ILE A 99 2.52 4.60 4.79
CA ILE A 99 2.85 3.63 5.84
C ILE A 99 1.58 2.92 6.27
N HIS A 100 1.54 1.60 6.06
CA HIS A 100 0.43 0.75 6.45
C HIS A 100 0.69 0.12 7.82
N SER A 101 -0.23 0.29 8.78
CA SER A 101 -0.07 -0.18 10.14
C SER A 101 -1.39 -0.68 10.73
N ASN A 102 -1.31 -1.67 11.63
CA ASN A 102 -2.42 -2.06 12.47
C ASN A 102 -2.72 -1.04 13.59
N ALA A 103 -1.85 -0.07 13.78
CA ALA A 103 -1.95 1.01 14.75
C ALA A 103 -1.96 0.57 16.24
N PHE A 104 -1.40 -0.63 16.57
CA PHE A 104 -1.37 -1.14 17.95
C PHE A 104 -0.14 -0.66 18.76
N LEU A 105 0.82 0.01 18.13
CA LEU A 105 2.04 0.53 18.77
C LEU A 105 2.00 2.05 18.92
N LYS A 106 0.93 2.58 19.56
CA LYS A 106 0.59 4.00 19.65
C LYS A 106 1.82 4.92 19.84
N ASN A 107 2.55 4.75 20.92
CA ASN A 107 3.64 5.68 21.27
C ASN A 107 4.77 5.70 20.22
N ILE A 108 5.13 4.52 19.70
CA ILE A 108 6.16 4.38 18.67
C ILE A 108 5.70 5.03 17.37
N ILE A 109 4.46 4.79 16.97
CA ILE A 109 3.86 5.35 15.75
C ILE A 109 3.88 6.87 15.81
N ILE A 110 3.34 7.46 16.89
CA ILE A 110 3.29 8.91 17.05
C ILE A 110 4.69 9.51 17.01
N GLN A 111 5.63 8.94 17.78
CA GLN A 111 7.01 9.38 17.79
C GLN A 111 7.65 9.36 16.39
N LYS A 112 7.52 8.24 15.66
CA LYS A 112 8.18 8.08 14.35
C LYS A 112 7.52 8.92 13.25
N ILE A 113 6.21 9.07 13.26
CA ILE A 113 5.50 9.95 12.31
C ILE A 113 5.87 11.42 12.57
N SER A 114 5.90 11.87 13.84
CA SER A 114 6.39 13.22 14.18
C SER A 114 7.82 13.44 13.71
N GLU A 115 8.71 12.49 13.97
CA GLU A 115 10.12 12.56 13.58
C GLU A 115 10.28 12.72 12.05
N ILE A 116 9.52 11.95 11.25
CA ILE A 116 9.50 12.05 9.79
C ILE A 116 9.03 13.44 9.35
N LEU A 117 7.93 13.93 9.92
CA LEU A 117 7.34 15.22 9.55
C LEU A 117 8.23 16.41 9.95
N GLU A 118 8.91 16.34 11.09
CA GLU A 118 9.80 17.39 11.59
C GLU A 118 11.10 17.46 10.79
N LYS A 119 11.75 16.30 10.58
CA LYS A 119 13.10 16.27 9.98
C LYS A 119 13.10 16.23 8.45
N LEU A 120 12.00 15.86 7.81
CA LEU A 120 11.89 15.75 6.35
C LEU A 120 10.84 16.73 5.80
N PRO A 121 11.17 18.04 5.67
CA PRO A 121 10.17 19.10 5.47
C PRO A 121 9.42 19.07 4.14
N LYS A 122 9.93 18.35 3.13
CA LYS A 122 9.29 18.24 1.79
C LYS A 122 8.54 16.94 1.58
N ILE A 123 8.48 16.07 2.59
CA ILE A 123 7.77 14.79 2.46
C ILE A 123 6.31 14.95 2.84
N THR A 124 5.46 14.23 2.11
CA THR A 124 4.07 14.01 2.47
C THR A 124 3.92 12.59 3.01
N VAL A 125 3.38 12.46 4.21
CA VAL A 125 3.09 11.17 4.85
C VAL A 125 1.63 10.82 4.64
N VAL A 126 1.37 9.60 4.16
CA VAL A 126 0.05 8.99 4.10
C VAL A 126 0.03 7.84 5.10
N PHE A 127 -0.62 8.00 6.23
CA PHE A 127 -0.76 6.94 7.22
C PHE A 127 -2.03 6.13 6.93
N CYS A 128 -1.86 4.83 6.61
CA CYS A 128 -2.95 3.92 6.31
C CYS A 128 -3.22 3.03 7.52
N VAL A 129 -4.24 3.38 8.30
CA VAL A 129 -4.65 2.59 9.47
C VAL A 129 -5.57 1.45 9.05
N SER A 130 -5.31 0.26 9.57
CA SER A 130 -6.15 -0.91 9.34
C SER A 130 -7.38 -0.90 10.25
N ILE A 131 -8.60 -0.85 9.67
CA ILE A 131 -9.86 -0.87 10.42
C ILE A 131 -10.83 -1.88 9.78
N ASP A 132 -10.94 -3.10 10.32
CA ASP A 132 -11.72 -4.19 9.71
C ASP A 132 -13.06 -4.45 10.40
N GLY A 133 -13.56 -3.50 11.17
CA GLY A 133 -14.81 -3.61 11.89
C GLY A 133 -14.82 -2.76 13.15
N ILE A 134 -15.90 -2.86 13.94
CA ILE A 134 -16.08 -2.11 15.18
C ILE A 134 -15.93 -3.07 16.37
N GLY A 135 -15.12 -2.67 17.36
CA GLY A 135 -14.94 -3.41 18.61
C GLY A 135 -14.41 -4.83 18.38
N GLU A 136 -15.14 -5.81 18.92
CA GLU A 136 -14.75 -7.24 18.85
C GLU A 136 -14.65 -7.80 17.43
N VAL A 137 -15.34 -7.24 16.44
CA VAL A 137 -15.24 -7.67 15.05
C VAL A 137 -13.81 -7.41 14.53
N HIS A 138 -13.28 -6.22 14.80
CA HIS A 138 -11.90 -5.85 14.49
C HIS A 138 -10.90 -6.74 15.25
N ASP A 139 -11.10 -6.90 16.56
CA ASP A 139 -10.21 -7.68 17.42
C ASP A 139 -10.11 -9.14 16.97
N LYS A 140 -11.23 -9.76 16.62
CA LYS A 140 -11.28 -11.12 16.08
C LYS A 140 -10.58 -11.24 14.74
N MET A 141 -10.86 -10.31 13.79
CA MET A 141 -10.24 -10.32 12.46
C MET A 141 -8.73 -10.17 12.52
N ARG A 142 -8.24 -9.37 13.48
CA ARG A 142 -6.81 -9.10 13.68
C ARG A 142 -6.14 -10.07 14.66
N ALA A 143 -6.92 -10.94 15.32
CA ALA A 143 -6.47 -11.83 16.40
C ALA A 143 -5.64 -11.08 17.45
N PHE A 144 -6.15 -9.89 17.87
CA PHE A 144 -5.49 -9.04 18.85
C PHE A 144 -6.51 -8.44 19.83
N LYS A 145 -6.47 -8.89 21.08
CA LYS A 145 -7.41 -8.48 22.12
C LYS A 145 -7.27 -6.98 22.42
N SER A 146 -8.40 -6.27 22.46
CA SER A 146 -8.47 -4.82 22.69
C SER A 146 -7.74 -3.96 21.63
N GLY A 147 -7.41 -4.55 20.47
CA GLY A 147 -6.73 -3.86 19.37
C GLY A 147 -7.54 -2.69 18.85
N PHE A 148 -8.86 -2.83 18.76
CA PHE A 148 -9.74 -1.76 18.32
C PHE A 148 -9.61 -0.51 19.20
N LYS A 149 -9.59 -0.67 20.54
CA LYS A 149 -9.42 0.45 21.47
C LYS A 149 -8.08 1.16 21.27
N VAL A 150 -6.98 0.40 21.19
CA VAL A 150 -5.64 0.97 20.99
C VAL A 150 -5.54 1.67 19.65
N MET A 151 -6.11 1.08 18.60
CA MET A 151 -6.16 1.69 17.26
C MET A 151 -6.91 3.02 17.29
N VAL A 152 -8.08 3.10 17.92
CA VAL A 152 -8.84 4.35 18.05
C VAL A 152 -8.02 5.42 18.75
N GLU A 153 -7.39 5.08 19.89
CA GLU A 153 -6.51 6.01 20.61
C GLU A 153 -5.33 6.49 19.74
N THR A 154 -4.74 5.60 18.94
CA THR A 154 -3.64 5.95 18.03
C THR A 154 -4.10 6.92 16.95
N VAL A 155 -5.27 6.67 16.36
CA VAL A 155 -5.83 7.56 15.32
C VAL A 155 -6.14 8.94 15.90
N GLN A 156 -6.72 9.02 17.10
CA GLN A 156 -6.99 10.31 17.77
C GLN A 156 -5.71 11.13 17.99
N GLU A 157 -4.60 10.51 18.36
CA GLU A 157 -3.31 11.21 18.47
C GLU A 157 -2.75 11.62 17.09
N LEU A 158 -2.94 10.79 16.06
CA LEU A 158 -2.55 11.15 14.69
C LEU A 158 -3.40 12.31 14.13
N GLU A 159 -4.68 12.43 14.50
CA GLU A 159 -5.50 13.58 14.13
C GLU A 159 -4.97 14.89 14.71
N LYS A 160 -4.46 14.88 15.95
CA LYS A 160 -3.77 16.06 16.53
C LYS A 160 -2.52 16.45 15.75
N LEU A 161 -1.73 15.43 15.31
CA LEU A 161 -0.59 15.69 14.43
C LEU A 161 -1.04 16.23 13.06
N LYS A 162 -2.14 15.73 12.54
CA LYS A 162 -2.72 16.21 11.27
C LYS A 162 -3.08 17.71 11.35
N GLU A 163 -3.62 18.17 12.47
CA GLU A 163 -3.90 19.59 12.68
C GLU A 163 -2.62 20.44 12.63
N ALA A 164 -1.52 19.94 13.20
CA ALA A 164 -0.24 20.64 13.20
C ALA A 164 0.47 20.64 11.83
N TYR A 165 0.34 19.53 11.07
CA TYR A 165 1.06 19.33 9.79
C TYR A 165 0.17 19.34 8.55
N ASN A 166 -1.05 19.78 8.68
CA ASN A 166 -2.12 19.92 7.67
C ASN A 166 -1.85 19.24 6.30
N ASP A 167 -1.20 19.93 5.34
CA ASP A 167 -1.00 19.43 3.97
C ASP A 167 0.08 18.34 3.82
N ARG A 168 0.75 17.95 4.91
CA ARG A 168 1.83 16.96 4.88
C ARG A 168 1.51 15.64 5.57
N LEU A 169 0.41 15.55 6.31
CA LEU A 169 -0.06 14.30 6.89
C LEU A 169 -1.48 14.00 6.39
N PHE A 170 -1.67 12.84 5.78
CA PHE A 170 -2.97 12.32 5.36
C PHE A 170 -3.26 11.02 6.09
N LEU A 171 -4.49 10.87 6.58
CA LEU A 171 -4.94 9.68 7.27
C LEU A 171 -5.96 8.94 6.39
N LEU A 172 -5.66 7.69 6.09
CA LEU A 172 -6.57 6.80 5.37
C LEU A 172 -6.90 5.60 6.26
N SER A 173 -8.11 5.06 6.16
CA SER A 173 -8.34 3.71 6.66
C SER A 173 -8.20 2.70 5.53
N SER A 174 -7.69 1.51 5.85
CA SER A 174 -7.73 0.35 4.99
C SER A 174 -8.64 -0.69 5.62
N THR A 175 -9.82 -0.88 5.04
CA THR A 175 -10.80 -1.88 5.49
C THR A 175 -10.83 -3.00 4.46
N ILE A 176 -10.43 -4.22 4.88
CA ILE A 176 -10.43 -5.36 3.98
C ILE A 176 -11.86 -5.85 3.77
N PHE A 177 -12.29 -5.87 2.50
CA PHE A 177 -13.55 -6.45 2.10
C PHE A 177 -13.38 -7.96 1.94
N SER A 178 -13.88 -8.71 2.91
CA SER A 178 -13.78 -10.18 3.02
C SER A 178 -15.11 -10.77 3.46
N ARG A 179 -15.17 -12.10 3.55
CA ARG A 179 -16.37 -12.79 4.04
C ARG A 179 -16.85 -12.27 5.40
N SER A 180 -15.94 -12.09 6.34
CA SER A 180 -16.28 -11.69 7.71
C SER A 180 -16.62 -10.20 7.83
N THR A 181 -16.13 -9.36 6.93
CA THR A 181 -16.34 -7.90 6.99
C THR A 181 -17.46 -7.41 6.07
N GLN A 182 -17.78 -8.11 4.97
CA GLN A 182 -18.71 -7.66 3.94
C GLN A 182 -20.08 -7.22 4.48
N GLY A 183 -20.68 -7.97 5.44
CA GLY A 183 -21.99 -7.64 6.00
C GLY A 183 -22.00 -6.44 6.96
N ASN A 184 -20.83 -6.04 7.47
CA ASN A 184 -20.67 -4.90 8.38
C ASN A 184 -19.90 -3.74 7.75
N TYR A 185 -19.56 -3.84 6.47
CA TYR A 185 -18.68 -2.88 5.81
C TYR A 185 -19.20 -1.44 5.93
N ASN A 186 -20.45 -1.20 5.52
CA ASN A 186 -21.07 0.14 5.59
C ASN A 186 -21.17 0.68 7.02
N LYS A 187 -21.43 -0.20 8.00
CA LYS A 187 -21.40 0.21 9.41
C LYS A 187 -20.02 0.68 9.84
N THR A 188 -18.98 0.00 9.37
CA THR A 188 -17.58 0.36 9.65
C THR A 188 -17.23 1.71 9.02
N ILE A 189 -17.59 1.93 7.75
CA ILE A 189 -17.38 3.21 7.05
C ILE A 189 -18.13 4.35 7.74
N ASN A 190 -19.40 4.14 8.10
CA ASN A 190 -20.19 5.13 8.82
C ASN A 190 -19.60 5.45 10.20
N TYR A 191 -19.05 4.44 10.89
CA TYR A 191 -18.36 4.66 12.15
C TYR A 191 -17.13 5.54 11.95
N ILE A 192 -16.27 5.22 10.96
CA ILE A 192 -15.06 5.99 10.65
C ILE A 192 -15.42 7.45 10.38
N ASN A 193 -16.38 7.71 9.51
CA ASN A 193 -16.83 9.06 9.15
C ASN A 193 -17.42 9.85 10.33
N LYS A 194 -18.00 9.16 11.33
CA LYS A 194 -18.55 9.81 12.53
C LYS A 194 -17.54 10.00 13.65
N GLN A 195 -16.60 9.07 13.77
CA GLN A 195 -15.65 9.04 14.87
C GLN A 195 -14.42 9.88 14.63
N PHE A 196 -13.99 10.01 13.36
CA PHE A 196 -12.76 10.67 13.00
C PHE A 196 -13.02 11.82 12.01
N ASN A 197 -12.34 12.95 12.23
CA ASN A 197 -12.51 14.15 11.42
C ASN A 197 -11.67 14.13 10.14
N TYR A 198 -10.54 13.41 10.15
CA TYR A 198 -9.52 13.49 9.11
C TYR A 198 -9.21 12.15 8.44
N VAL A 199 -9.84 11.06 8.88
CA VAL A 199 -9.61 9.74 8.28
C VAL A 199 -10.52 9.52 7.09
N LYS A 200 -9.94 9.43 5.89
CA LYS A 200 -10.69 9.05 4.68
C LYS A 200 -10.79 7.52 4.59
N PRO A 201 -12.00 6.95 4.56
CA PRO A 201 -12.15 5.50 4.42
C PRO A 201 -11.77 5.02 3.02
N ALA A 202 -11.07 3.87 2.96
CA ALA A 202 -10.75 3.17 1.72
C ALA A 202 -11.03 1.68 1.86
N ALA A 203 -11.71 1.12 0.86
CA ALA A 203 -11.92 -0.32 0.75
C ALA A 203 -10.72 -0.98 0.08
N CYS A 204 -10.32 -2.12 0.62
CA CYS A 204 -9.35 -2.99 0.00
C CYS A 204 -9.99 -4.36 -0.20
N PHE A 205 -10.12 -4.80 -1.44
CA PHE A 205 -10.66 -6.12 -1.71
C PHE A 205 -9.66 -7.20 -1.27
N ILE A 206 -10.13 -8.27 -0.63
CA ILE A 206 -9.25 -9.38 -0.23
C ILE A 206 -8.52 -9.96 -1.42
N ARG A 207 -7.23 -10.24 -1.29
CA ARG A 207 -6.37 -10.65 -2.39
C ARG A 207 -5.32 -11.68 -1.99
N GLY A 208 -4.77 -12.37 -2.98
CA GLY A 208 -3.68 -13.33 -2.79
C GLY A 208 -4.09 -14.61 -2.08
N ASP A 209 -3.11 -15.36 -1.63
CA ASP A 209 -3.30 -16.50 -0.72
C ASP A 209 -3.32 -15.95 0.71
N VAL A 210 -4.38 -16.23 1.45
CA VAL A 210 -4.60 -15.66 2.79
C VAL A 210 -4.56 -16.75 3.85
N ARG A 211 -4.25 -16.39 5.11
CA ARG A 211 -4.14 -17.31 6.24
C ARG A 211 -5.40 -18.18 6.39
N ASN A 212 -6.59 -17.58 6.27
CA ASN A 212 -7.87 -18.27 6.29
C ASN A 212 -8.58 -18.12 4.93
N ASN A 213 -8.45 -19.12 4.07
CA ASN A 213 -9.05 -19.09 2.73
C ASN A 213 -10.59 -18.98 2.71
N LYS A 214 -11.28 -19.20 3.85
CA LYS A 214 -12.72 -18.97 3.94
C LYS A 214 -13.08 -17.50 3.77
N GLU A 215 -12.16 -16.60 4.11
CA GLU A 215 -12.34 -15.14 3.97
C GLU A 215 -12.47 -14.69 2.50
N LYS A 216 -12.01 -15.49 1.54
CA LYS A 216 -12.16 -15.22 0.09
C LYS A 216 -13.55 -15.53 -0.47
N LYS A 217 -14.44 -16.15 0.31
CA LYS A 217 -15.82 -16.47 -0.12
C LYS A 217 -16.70 -15.23 0.05
N ILE A 218 -16.64 -14.34 -0.93
CA ILE A 218 -17.36 -13.07 -0.96
C ILE A 218 -18.66 -13.22 -1.74
N ASP A 219 -19.72 -12.59 -1.24
CA ASP A 219 -20.91 -12.28 -2.00
C ASP A 219 -20.74 -10.92 -2.68
N SER A 220 -20.63 -10.91 -4.00
CA SER A 220 -20.40 -9.72 -4.80
C SER A 220 -21.52 -8.67 -4.71
N SER A 221 -22.73 -9.06 -4.25
CA SER A 221 -23.84 -8.12 -4.04
C SER A 221 -23.52 -7.04 -3.00
N PHE A 222 -22.74 -7.40 -1.95
CA PHE A 222 -22.29 -6.43 -0.94
C PHE A 222 -21.28 -5.42 -1.52
N TYR A 223 -20.39 -5.86 -2.42
CA TYR A 223 -19.45 -4.98 -3.06
C TYR A 223 -20.12 -4.04 -4.07
N ASN A 224 -21.14 -4.51 -4.78
CA ASN A 224 -21.99 -3.67 -5.64
C ASN A 224 -22.63 -2.53 -4.84
N LYS A 225 -23.21 -2.81 -3.67
CA LYS A 225 -23.77 -1.77 -2.79
C LYS A 225 -22.72 -0.73 -2.37
N TYR A 226 -21.51 -1.19 -2.07
CA TYR A 226 -20.40 -0.28 -1.76
C TYR A 226 -20.07 0.64 -2.96
N LEU A 227 -20.03 0.10 -4.18
CA LEU A 227 -19.79 0.90 -5.39
C LEU A 227 -20.90 1.91 -5.64
N GLU A 228 -22.17 1.54 -5.43
CA GLU A 228 -23.32 2.44 -5.54
C GLU A 228 -23.22 3.61 -4.54
N GLU A 229 -22.79 3.32 -3.32
CA GLU A 229 -22.56 4.36 -2.31
C GLU A 229 -21.40 5.28 -2.68
N LEU A 230 -20.31 4.73 -3.26
CA LEU A 230 -19.21 5.54 -3.80
C LEU A 230 -19.71 6.46 -4.94
N ASP A 231 -20.52 5.94 -5.87
CA ASP A 231 -21.07 6.72 -6.98
C ASP A 231 -21.93 7.90 -6.47
N ASN A 232 -22.66 7.70 -5.39
CA ASN A 232 -23.50 8.74 -4.77
C ASN A 232 -22.70 9.78 -3.98
N ASN A 233 -21.51 9.45 -3.50
CA ASN A 233 -20.67 10.30 -2.65
C ASN A 233 -19.51 10.98 -3.38
N VAL A 234 -19.40 10.81 -4.70
CA VAL A 234 -18.41 11.56 -5.50
C VAL A 234 -18.70 13.04 -5.39
N ASP A 235 -17.76 13.80 -4.86
CA ASP A 235 -17.89 15.26 -4.73
C ASP A 235 -17.88 15.93 -6.10
N LYS A 236 -19.06 16.24 -6.61
CA LYS A 236 -19.26 16.92 -7.89
C LYS A 236 -18.78 18.37 -7.89
N SER A 237 -18.38 18.92 -6.75
CA SER A 237 -17.86 20.29 -6.62
C SER A 237 -16.38 20.41 -6.98
N VAL A 238 -15.64 19.28 -7.03
CA VAL A 238 -14.21 19.28 -7.37
C VAL A 238 -14.05 19.55 -8.87
N SER A 239 -13.27 20.58 -9.24
CA SER A 239 -12.99 20.88 -10.64
C SER A 239 -12.46 19.65 -11.38
N ALA A 240 -13.10 19.25 -12.48
CA ALA A 240 -12.77 18.08 -13.27
C ALA A 240 -11.30 18.02 -13.77
N PHE A 241 -10.60 19.15 -13.73
CA PHE A 241 -9.21 19.28 -14.15
C PHE A 241 -8.21 19.38 -12.97
N SER A 242 -8.64 19.14 -11.73
CA SER A 242 -7.74 19.15 -10.58
C SER A 242 -7.01 17.81 -10.41
N PRO A 243 -5.76 17.78 -9.89
CA PRO A 243 -5.06 16.53 -9.55
C PRO A 243 -5.84 15.66 -8.56
N LEU A 244 -6.64 16.27 -7.69
CA LEU A 244 -7.51 15.60 -6.73
C LEU A 244 -8.64 14.86 -7.44
N ALA A 245 -9.32 15.51 -8.38
CA ALA A 245 -10.38 14.89 -9.20
C ALA A 245 -9.84 13.70 -10.01
N LEU A 246 -8.63 13.83 -10.58
CA LEU A 246 -7.99 12.73 -11.30
C LEU A 246 -7.73 11.54 -10.38
N LYS A 247 -7.22 11.77 -9.17
CA LYS A 247 -6.98 10.72 -8.19
C LYS A 247 -8.28 10.03 -7.79
N GLU A 248 -9.32 10.77 -7.46
CA GLU A 248 -10.63 10.22 -7.06
C GLU A 248 -11.28 9.43 -8.20
N THR A 249 -11.17 9.93 -9.44
CA THR A 249 -11.64 9.21 -10.63
C THR A 249 -10.89 7.89 -10.83
N LEU A 250 -9.56 7.89 -10.67
CA LEU A 250 -8.75 6.67 -10.78
C LEU A 250 -9.07 5.66 -9.67
N GLU A 251 -9.29 6.11 -8.44
CA GLU A 251 -9.70 5.25 -7.33
C GLU A 251 -11.09 4.63 -7.59
N TRP A 252 -12.04 5.43 -8.04
CA TRP A 252 -13.37 4.96 -8.42
C TRP A 252 -13.35 3.96 -9.58
N MET A 253 -12.61 4.26 -10.66
CA MET A 253 -12.44 3.33 -11.78
C MET A 253 -11.75 2.03 -11.34
N ALA A 254 -10.72 2.13 -10.49
CA ALA A 254 -10.01 0.97 -9.99
C ALA A 254 -10.94 0.01 -9.21
N ASN A 255 -11.82 0.53 -8.36
CA ASN A 255 -12.80 -0.29 -7.64
C ASN A 255 -13.79 -1.01 -8.59
N LYS A 256 -14.23 -0.37 -9.67
CA LYS A 256 -15.06 -1.04 -10.70
C LYS A 256 -14.30 -2.12 -11.45
N VAL A 257 -13.02 -1.88 -11.77
CA VAL A 257 -12.15 -2.89 -12.40
C VAL A 257 -11.88 -4.06 -11.45
N VAL A 258 -11.71 -3.80 -10.14
CA VAL A 258 -11.58 -4.86 -9.11
C VAL A 258 -12.76 -5.83 -9.18
N LEU A 259 -13.98 -5.30 -9.16
CA LEU A 259 -15.19 -6.14 -9.26
C LEU A 259 -15.24 -6.89 -10.58
N LYS A 260 -14.96 -6.22 -11.70
CA LYS A 260 -14.93 -6.84 -13.03
C LYS A 260 -13.92 -7.98 -13.09
N ASN A 261 -12.71 -7.79 -12.57
CA ASN A 261 -11.68 -8.82 -12.50
C ASN A 261 -12.09 -10.00 -11.60
N HIS A 262 -12.71 -9.69 -10.45
CA HIS A 262 -13.20 -10.72 -9.53
C HIS A 262 -14.24 -11.61 -10.18
N LEU A 263 -15.25 -11.03 -10.84
CA LEU A 263 -16.32 -11.77 -11.51
C LEU A 263 -15.83 -12.53 -12.75
N ALA A 264 -14.89 -11.96 -13.51
CA ALA A 264 -14.33 -12.58 -14.70
C ALA A 264 -13.29 -13.68 -14.39
N GLY A 265 -12.77 -13.73 -13.18
CA GLY A 265 -11.66 -14.62 -12.80
C GLY A 265 -10.35 -14.34 -13.56
N THR A 266 -10.22 -13.16 -14.19
CA THR A 266 -9.05 -12.75 -14.96
C THR A 266 -8.86 -11.23 -14.87
N GLN A 267 -7.64 -10.77 -15.17
CA GLN A 267 -7.36 -9.34 -15.22
C GLN A 267 -7.87 -8.75 -16.56
N THR A 268 -8.59 -7.64 -16.48
CA THR A 268 -9.24 -6.99 -17.64
C THR A 268 -8.50 -5.77 -18.18
N VAL A 269 -7.42 -5.33 -17.49
CA VAL A 269 -6.55 -4.22 -17.89
C VAL A 269 -5.09 -4.67 -17.95
N PRO A 270 -4.24 -4.13 -18.85
CA PRO A 270 -2.81 -4.44 -18.88
C PRO A 270 -2.12 -4.13 -17.55
N CYS A 271 -1.12 -4.94 -17.15
CA CYS A 271 -0.48 -4.82 -15.84
C CYS A 271 0.88 -4.13 -15.93
N GLN A 272 1.09 -3.11 -15.10
CA GLN A 272 2.33 -2.35 -14.97
C GLN A 272 3.25 -2.85 -13.83
N ALA A 273 2.90 -3.96 -13.17
CA ALA A 273 3.75 -4.57 -12.15
C ALA A 273 5.13 -4.97 -12.72
N GLY A 274 6.17 -4.74 -11.96
CA GLY A 274 7.56 -4.96 -12.41
C GLY A 274 8.09 -3.90 -13.37
N ARG A 275 7.26 -2.92 -13.80
CA ARG A 275 7.66 -1.79 -14.64
C ARG A 275 7.54 -0.46 -13.91
N LYS A 276 6.36 -0.17 -13.36
CA LYS A 276 6.06 1.09 -12.68
C LYS A 276 5.97 0.93 -11.16
N LEU A 277 5.81 -0.30 -10.68
CA LEU A 277 5.78 -0.68 -9.28
C LEU A 277 6.67 -1.89 -9.06
N LEU A 278 7.39 -1.91 -7.95
CA LEU A 278 8.17 -3.05 -7.47
C LEU A 278 7.91 -3.29 -5.98
N VAL A 279 8.16 -4.53 -5.55
CA VAL A 279 8.17 -4.92 -4.15
C VAL A 279 9.57 -5.40 -3.77
N ILE A 280 10.10 -4.88 -2.67
CA ILE A 280 11.31 -5.39 -2.02
C ILE A 280 10.90 -5.90 -0.64
N TYR A 281 11.19 -7.16 -0.39
CA TYR A 281 10.93 -7.81 0.89
C TYR A 281 12.11 -7.65 1.86
N GLU A 282 11.84 -7.93 3.12
CA GLU A 282 12.75 -7.76 4.25
C GLU A 282 14.12 -8.45 4.07
N ASN A 283 14.15 -9.56 3.36
CA ASN A 283 15.36 -10.36 3.09
C ASN A 283 16.08 -9.95 1.77
N GLY A 284 15.62 -8.91 1.09
CA GLY A 284 16.21 -8.44 -0.17
C GLY A 284 15.63 -9.07 -1.44
N ASP A 285 14.63 -9.94 -1.33
CA ASP A 285 13.92 -10.48 -2.50
C ASP A 285 13.15 -9.39 -3.24
N VAL A 286 13.22 -9.42 -4.58
CA VAL A 286 12.53 -8.45 -5.45
C VAL A 286 11.44 -9.14 -6.25
N TYR A 287 10.23 -8.60 -6.15
CA TYR A 287 9.06 -9.10 -6.86
C TYR A 287 8.38 -8.02 -7.70
N PRO A 288 7.69 -8.39 -8.79
CA PRO A 288 6.92 -7.44 -9.59
C PRO A 288 5.72 -6.87 -8.84
N CYS A 289 5.09 -7.67 -7.98
CA CYS A 289 4.00 -7.27 -7.09
C CYS A 289 3.87 -8.23 -5.91
N GLU A 290 3.01 -7.89 -4.94
CA GLU A 290 2.75 -8.67 -3.72
C GLU A 290 2.09 -10.04 -3.97
N LEU A 291 1.44 -10.23 -5.13
CA LEU A 291 0.59 -11.40 -5.39
C LEU A 291 1.26 -12.47 -6.24
N LEU A 292 2.32 -12.13 -6.96
CA LEU A 292 3.01 -13.07 -7.86
C LEU A 292 4.07 -13.85 -7.09
N LYS A 293 4.04 -15.17 -7.29
CA LYS A 293 4.99 -16.09 -6.62
C LYS A 293 6.39 -16.11 -7.24
N GLU A 294 6.54 -15.57 -8.47
CA GLU A 294 7.83 -15.53 -9.16
C GLU A 294 8.48 -14.15 -9.01
N GLY A 295 9.62 -14.12 -8.32
CA GLY A 295 10.44 -12.93 -8.12
C GLY A 295 11.55 -12.77 -9.15
N PHE A 296 12.06 -11.55 -9.27
CA PHE A 296 13.21 -11.22 -10.11
C PHE A 296 14.52 -11.83 -9.60
N GLY A 297 14.67 -11.99 -8.29
CA GLY A 297 15.84 -12.49 -7.58
C GLY A 297 16.08 -11.73 -6.29
N ASN A 298 17.25 -11.93 -5.68
CA ASN A 298 17.64 -11.29 -4.44
C ASN A 298 18.67 -10.17 -4.68
N LEU A 299 18.55 -9.06 -3.97
CA LEU A 299 19.43 -7.89 -4.11
C LEU A 299 20.85 -8.16 -3.60
N ARG A 300 21.03 -9.04 -2.62
CA ARG A 300 22.36 -9.44 -2.14
C ARG A 300 23.16 -10.14 -3.27
N ASP A 301 22.51 -11.04 -4.03
CA ASP A 301 23.11 -11.72 -5.19
C ASP A 301 23.40 -10.76 -6.37
N ALA A 302 22.64 -9.69 -6.45
CA ALA A 302 22.81 -8.66 -7.49
C ALA A 302 23.78 -7.53 -7.08
N ASN A 303 24.46 -7.67 -5.96
CA ASN A 303 25.32 -6.63 -5.38
C ASN A 303 24.57 -5.31 -5.16
N TYR A 304 23.31 -5.40 -4.72
CA TYR A 304 22.34 -4.33 -4.41
C TYR A 304 21.99 -3.45 -5.64
N ASP A 305 22.28 -3.89 -6.87
CA ASP A 305 21.87 -3.19 -8.09
C ASP A 305 20.60 -3.82 -8.68
N ILE A 306 19.46 -3.17 -8.44
CA ILE A 306 18.15 -3.60 -8.90
C ILE A 306 18.04 -3.71 -10.42
N ARG A 307 18.86 -2.94 -11.18
CA ARG A 307 18.86 -2.98 -12.64
C ARG A 307 19.35 -4.32 -13.16
N LYS A 308 20.32 -4.96 -12.47
CA LYS A 308 20.80 -6.31 -12.81
C LYS A 308 19.67 -7.33 -12.75
N LEU A 309 18.75 -7.21 -11.81
CA LEU A 309 17.59 -8.09 -11.70
C LEU A 309 16.53 -7.76 -12.76
N LEU A 310 16.16 -6.49 -12.90
CA LEU A 310 15.08 -6.05 -13.78
C LEU A 310 15.39 -6.23 -15.28
N PHE A 311 16.64 -6.05 -15.67
CA PHE A 311 17.05 -6.12 -17.08
C PHE A 311 17.74 -7.44 -17.46
N SER A 312 17.83 -8.41 -16.53
CA SER A 312 18.22 -9.79 -16.83
C SER A 312 17.24 -10.46 -17.78
N GLU A 313 17.64 -11.56 -18.41
CA GLU A 313 16.74 -12.36 -19.26
C GLU A 313 15.53 -12.87 -18.45
N LYS A 314 15.75 -13.32 -17.21
CA LYS A 314 14.67 -13.67 -16.28
C LYS A 314 13.73 -12.49 -16.06
N GLY A 315 14.27 -11.31 -15.75
CA GLY A 315 13.46 -10.11 -15.49
C GLY A 315 12.65 -9.66 -16.70
N LYS A 316 13.23 -9.72 -17.91
CA LYS A 316 12.51 -9.45 -19.16
C LYS A 316 11.39 -10.46 -19.40
N SER A 317 11.66 -11.75 -19.18
CA SER A 317 10.69 -12.83 -19.34
C SER A 317 9.50 -12.67 -18.38
N ILE A 318 9.74 -12.40 -17.09
CA ILE A 318 8.68 -12.13 -16.10
C ILE A 318 7.81 -10.97 -16.55
N LYS A 319 8.39 -9.81 -16.91
CA LYS A 319 7.65 -8.63 -17.36
C LYS A 319 6.82 -8.89 -18.63
N LYS A 320 7.32 -9.75 -19.54
CA LYS A 320 6.58 -10.14 -20.75
C LYS A 320 5.34 -10.99 -20.43
N ARG A 321 5.45 -11.92 -19.46
CA ARG A 321 4.33 -12.78 -19.06
C ARG A 321 3.22 -12.01 -18.29
N ILE A 322 3.59 -11.01 -17.51
CA ILE A 322 2.64 -10.21 -16.73
C ILE A 322 1.77 -9.32 -17.62
N ASN A 323 2.34 -8.76 -18.70
CA ASN A 323 1.69 -7.71 -19.50
C ASN A 323 0.36 -8.09 -20.16
N PRO A 324 0.09 -9.32 -20.61
CA PRO A 324 -1.22 -9.64 -21.21
C PRO A 324 -2.38 -9.75 -20.21
N GLY A 325 -2.16 -9.50 -18.91
CA GLY A 325 -3.21 -9.61 -17.90
C GLY A 325 -3.67 -11.04 -17.60
N LYS A 326 -2.96 -12.05 -18.09
CA LYS A 326 -3.31 -13.47 -17.90
C LYS A 326 -2.64 -14.12 -16.68
N ALA A 327 -1.74 -13.40 -16.01
CA ALA A 327 -0.96 -13.96 -14.91
C ALA A 327 -1.76 -14.10 -13.60
N CYS A 328 -2.84 -13.34 -13.43
CA CYS A 328 -3.72 -13.39 -12.24
C CYS A 328 -5.07 -12.71 -12.51
N SER A 329 -6.02 -12.92 -11.60
CA SER A 329 -7.25 -12.12 -11.46
C SER A 329 -7.01 -11.03 -10.41
N CYS A 330 -6.48 -9.91 -10.82
CA CYS A 330 -6.03 -8.86 -9.88
C CYS A 330 -7.21 -8.12 -9.25
N THR A 331 -7.25 -8.13 -7.91
CA THR A 331 -8.19 -7.34 -7.10
C THR A 331 -7.47 -6.29 -6.25
N TRP A 332 -6.26 -5.92 -6.61
CA TRP A 332 -5.47 -4.95 -5.87
C TRP A 332 -5.62 -3.55 -6.47
N GLU A 333 -6.34 -2.70 -5.77
CA GLU A 333 -6.77 -1.36 -6.20
C GLU A 333 -5.57 -0.47 -6.58
N ASN A 334 -4.49 -0.52 -5.80
CA ASN A 334 -3.30 0.31 -6.03
C ASN A 334 -2.66 0.02 -7.39
N ILE A 335 -2.41 -1.26 -7.72
CA ILE A 335 -1.81 -1.59 -9.02
C ILE A 335 -2.79 -1.32 -10.17
N ILE A 336 -4.09 -1.50 -9.95
CA ILE A 336 -5.12 -1.19 -10.95
C ILE A 336 -5.15 0.30 -11.24
N SER A 337 -5.07 1.18 -10.23
CA SER A 337 -4.96 2.63 -10.41
C SER A 337 -3.71 3.00 -11.21
N ILE A 338 -2.57 2.35 -10.96
CA ILE A 338 -1.35 2.53 -11.74
C ILE A 338 -1.56 2.05 -13.18
N ASN A 339 -2.19 0.91 -13.39
CA ASN A 339 -2.47 0.39 -14.72
C ASN A 339 -3.31 1.38 -15.53
N LEU A 340 -4.38 1.92 -14.94
CA LEU A 340 -5.25 2.92 -15.58
C LEU A 340 -4.53 4.23 -15.87
N LEU A 341 -3.57 4.62 -15.03
CA LEU A 341 -2.78 5.84 -15.24
C LEU A 341 -1.82 5.73 -16.44
N PHE A 342 -1.22 4.54 -16.63
CA PHE A 342 -0.18 4.33 -17.65
C PHE A 342 -0.68 3.66 -18.93
N ASP A 343 -1.87 3.08 -18.90
CA ASP A 343 -2.48 2.39 -20.03
C ASP A 343 -4.01 2.56 -19.90
N PRO A 344 -4.51 3.79 -20.11
CA PRO A 344 -5.94 4.06 -20.02
C PRO A 344 -6.69 3.27 -21.09
N LEU A 345 -7.87 2.76 -20.73
CA LEU A 345 -8.77 1.96 -21.58
C LEU A 345 -9.22 2.73 -22.82
#